data_20c02bb77626cab65b484b0f1337abd6
#
_entry.id   20c02bb77626cab65b484b0f1337abd6
#
_cell.length_a   1.000
_cell.length_b   1.000
_cell.length_c   1.000
_cell.angle_alpha   90.00
_cell.angle_beta   90.00
_cell.angle_gamma   90.00
#
_symmetry.space_group_name_H-M   'P 1'
#
loop_
_entity.id
_entity.type
_entity.pdbx_description
1 polymer ?
#
loop_
_entity_poly.entity_id
_entity_poly.type
_entity_poly.pdbx_seq_one_letter_code
_entity_poly.pdbx_strand_id
1 'polypeptide(L)'
;MTPMVDLGFLLISFFIFTAEISKPAITNLYMPKNGPVTPIPQSRSLTILLSNNTVFHYSGDMSEAIENRQVFQTSFSEIKGLGNVIRQKQNELAQRNIDKKQLVVLIKPGINSSYKDVIDALDEMLINGVKRYLVADQEASEINYLKHISYNH
;
A
#
# COMPACT_ATOMS: atom_id res chain seq x y z
N MET A 1 -5.88 15.23 -52.76
CA MET A 1 -6.96 15.07 -51.75
C MET A 1 -6.64 14.03 -50.68
N THR A 2 -5.89 13.03 -51.02
CA THR A 2 -5.48 11.96 -50.09
C THR A 2 -4.50 12.40 -48.95
N PRO A 3 -3.61 13.41 -49.10
CA PRO A 3 -2.70 13.81 -48.00
C PRO A 3 -3.38 14.46 -46.80
N MET A 4 -4.51 15.14 -46.99
CA MET A 4 -5.25 15.77 -45.87
C MET A 4 -5.97 14.77 -44.99
N VAL A 5 -6.54 13.72 -45.58
CA VAL A 5 -7.24 12.65 -44.90
C VAL A 5 -6.24 11.80 -44.09
N ASP A 6 -5.05 11.57 -44.63
CA ASP A 6 -3.99 10.82 -44.01
C ASP A 6 -3.42 11.56 -42.76
N LEU A 7 -3.22 12.89 -42.85
CA LEU A 7 -2.83 13.73 -41.72
C LEU A 7 -3.87 13.67 -40.58
N GLY A 8 -5.17 13.74 -40.93
CA GLY A 8 -6.26 13.61 -39.95
C GLY A 8 -6.30 12.25 -39.30
N PHE A 9 -6.10 11.18 -40.07
CA PHE A 9 -6.05 9.82 -39.58
C PHE A 9 -4.84 9.59 -38.63
N LEU A 10 -3.68 10.06 -38.99
CA LEU A 10 -2.48 10.00 -38.15
C LEU A 10 -2.65 10.76 -36.82
N LEU A 11 -3.29 11.95 -36.85
CA LEU A 11 -3.61 12.72 -35.66
C LEU A 11 -4.58 11.99 -34.74
N ILE A 12 -5.63 11.43 -35.26
CA ILE A 12 -6.63 10.66 -34.50
C ILE A 12 -5.99 9.42 -33.89
N SER A 13 -5.19 8.68 -34.65
CA SER A 13 -4.45 7.50 -34.18
C SER A 13 -3.50 7.87 -33.06
N PHE A 14 -2.76 8.97 -33.18
CA PHE A 14 -1.86 9.48 -32.16
C PHE A 14 -2.61 9.87 -30.89
N PHE A 15 -3.76 10.56 -30.99
CA PHE A 15 -4.58 10.91 -29.82
C PHE A 15 -5.16 9.69 -29.12
N ILE A 16 -5.61 8.68 -29.85
CA ILE A 16 -6.11 7.43 -29.29
C ILE A 16 -4.99 6.70 -28.54
N PHE A 17 -3.79 6.63 -29.11
CA PHE A 17 -2.63 6.01 -28.50
C PHE A 17 -2.19 6.73 -27.21
N THR A 18 -2.13 8.06 -27.23
CA THR A 18 -1.79 8.87 -26.05
C THR A 18 -2.88 8.82 -24.98
N ALA A 19 -4.14 8.75 -25.35
CA ALA A 19 -5.24 8.60 -24.40
C ALA A 19 -5.21 7.25 -23.67
N GLU A 20 -4.80 6.18 -24.34
CA GLU A 20 -4.62 4.88 -23.69
C GLU A 20 -3.42 4.82 -22.76
N ILE A 21 -2.33 5.48 -23.12
CA ILE A 21 -1.14 5.59 -22.26
C ILE A 21 -1.41 6.49 -21.05
N SER A 22 -2.28 7.48 -21.21
CA SER A 22 -2.67 8.43 -20.16
C SER A 22 -3.76 7.89 -19.22
N LYS A 23 -4.29 6.70 -19.47
CA LYS A 23 -5.12 6.05 -18.44
C LYS A 23 -4.19 5.77 -17.25
N PRO A 24 -4.32 6.51 -16.13
CA PRO A 24 -3.67 6.08 -14.92
C PRO A 24 -4.11 4.63 -14.74
N ALA A 25 -3.17 3.74 -14.50
CA ALA A 25 -3.53 2.46 -13.92
C ALA A 25 -4.32 2.82 -12.65
N ILE A 26 -5.64 2.89 -12.79
CA ILE A 26 -6.52 3.05 -11.65
C ILE A 26 -6.33 1.73 -10.92
N THR A 27 -5.35 1.74 -10.09
CA THR A 27 -5.25 0.80 -9.01
C THR A 27 -6.61 0.89 -8.36
N ASN A 28 -7.39 -0.17 -8.42
CA ASN A 28 -8.71 -0.20 -7.83
C ASN A 28 -8.54 0.14 -6.35
N LEU A 29 -8.53 1.42 -6.07
CA LEU A 29 -8.60 1.93 -4.72
C LEU A 29 -10.00 1.57 -4.24
N TYR A 30 -10.12 0.41 -3.66
CA TYR A 30 -11.34 -0.03 -3.01
C TYR A 30 -11.50 0.86 -1.77
N MET A 31 -12.09 2.03 -1.97
CA MET A 31 -12.66 2.78 -0.86
C MET A 31 -13.94 2.05 -0.45
N PRO A 32 -14.01 1.50 0.75
CA PRO A 32 -15.28 0.97 1.24
C PRO A 32 -16.25 2.13 1.38
N LYS A 33 -17.16 2.26 0.44
CA LYS A 33 -18.36 3.06 0.64
C LYS A 33 -19.18 2.32 1.69
N ASN A 34 -19.27 2.88 2.89
CA ASN A 34 -20.26 2.59 3.95
C ASN A 34 -21.00 1.23 3.82
N GLY A 35 -20.27 0.15 3.64
CA GLY A 35 -20.80 -1.20 3.71
C GLY A 35 -20.46 -1.82 5.07
N PRO A 36 -21.13 -2.92 5.47
CA PRO A 36 -20.72 -3.64 6.66
C PRO A 36 -19.24 -4.00 6.51
N VAL A 37 -18.43 -3.49 7.45
CA VAL A 37 -17.01 -3.79 7.50
C VAL A 37 -16.87 -5.27 7.75
N THR A 38 -16.64 -6.04 6.70
CA THR A 38 -16.25 -7.45 6.88
C THR A 38 -14.87 -7.44 7.52
N PRO A 39 -14.72 -7.92 8.75
CA PRO A 39 -13.42 -7.91 9.40
C PRO A 39 -12.43 -8.73 8.57
N ILE A 40 -11.33 -8.10 8.19
CA ILE A 40 -10.26 -8.77 7.47
C ILE A 40 -9.55 -9.68 8.47
N PRO A 41 -9.44 -10.98 8.22
CA PRO A 41 -8.73 -11.87 9.14
C PRO A 41 -7.30 -11.37 9.38
N GLN A 42 -6.85 -11.36 10.63
CA GLN A 42 -5.50 -10.92 11.01
C GLN A 42 -4.40 -11.61 10.20
N SER A 43 -4.60 -12.88 9.89
CA SER A 43 -3.65 -13.67 9.09
C SER A 43 -3.43 -13.11 7.68
N ARG A 44 -4.39 -12.35 7.15
CA ARG A 44 -4.38 -11.81 5.78
C ARG A 44 -4.18 -10.31 5.72
N SER A 45 -4.06 -9.65 6.86
CA SER A 45 -3.86 -8.20 6.95
C SER A 45 -2.42 -7.85 7.27
N LEU A 46 -1.94 -6.77 6.68
CA LEU A 46 -0.69 -6.12 7.00
C LEU A 46 -0.95 -4.62 7.03
N THR A 47 -0.75 -3.99 8.17
CA THR A 47 -0.88 -2.54 8.30
C THR A 47 0.50 -1.90 8.33
N ILE A 48 0.67 -0.87 7.54
CA ILE A 48 1.91 -0.11 7.39
C ILE A 48 1.65 1.31 7.87
N LEU A 49 2.38 1.73 8.90
CA LEU A 49 2.34 3.09 9.42
C LEU A 49 3.56 3.84 8.92
N LEU A 50 3.35 4.98 8.29
CA LEU A 50 4.40 5.86 7.82
C LEU A 50 4.58 7.03 8.79
N SER A 51 5.79 7.26 9.25
CA SER A 51 6.10 8.37 10.16
C SER A 51 7.55 8.81 9.98
N ASN A 52 7.76 10.05 9.58
CA ASN A 52 9.06 10.71 9.52
C ASN A 52 10.19 9.82 8.95
N ASN A 53 10.03 9.38 7.71
CA ASN A 53 10.97 8.49 7.00
C ASN A 53 11.18 7.11 7.64
N THR A 54 10.35 6.74 8.57
CA THR A 54 10.34 5.45 9.25
C THR A 54 9.06 4.70 8.94
N VAL A 55 9.16 3.40 8.78
CA VAL A 55 8.03 2.52 8.48
C VAL A 55 7.84 1.57 9.65
N PHE A 56 6.62 1.53 10.18
CA PHE A 56 6.22 0.52 11.15
C PHE A 56 5.19 -0.40 10.51
N HIS A 57 5.18 -1.64 10.90
CA HIS A 57 4.19 -2.60 10.41
C HIS A 57 3.72 -3.55 11.50
N TYR A 58 2.48 -3.97 11.37
CA TYR A 58 1.86 -4.96 12.24
C TYR A 58 0.74 -5.70 11.48
N SER A 59 0.27 -6.78 12.05
CA SER A 59 -0.85 -7.57 11.50
C SER A 59 -2.00 -7.61 12.48
N GLY A 60 -3.24 -7.48 11.98
CA GLY A 60 -4.43 -7.56 12.81
C GLY A 60 -4.78 -6.26 13.52
N ASP A 61 -5.18 -6.35 14.76
CA ASP A 61 -5.58 -5.20 15.59
C ASP A 61 -4.37 -4.55 16.27
N MET A 62 -4.37 -3.21 16.34
CA MET A 62 -3.27 -2.45 16.91
C MET A 62 -3.11 -2.70 18.42
N SER A 63 -4.21 -2.84 19.14
CA SER A 63 -4.17 -3.07 20.58
C SER A 63 -3.51 -4.41 20.90
N GLU A 64 -3.89 -5.46 20.19
CA GLU A 64 -3.28 -6.79 20.32
C GLU A 64 -1.80 -6.78 19.89
N ALA A 65 -1.48 -6.04 18.83
CA ALA A 65 -0.10 -5.92 18.35
C ALA A 65 0.81 -5.22 19.35
N ILE A 66 0.31 -4.23 20.09
CA ILE A 66 1.04 -3.55 21.15
C ILE A 66 1.25 -4.50 22.34
N GLU A 67 0.22 -5.18 22.79
CA GLU A 67 0.29 -6.11 23.94
C GLU A 67 1.29 -7.24 23.68
N ASN A 68 1.26 -7.78 22.46
CA ASN A 68 2.13 -8.89 22.06
C ASN A 68 3.51 -8.44 21.55
N ARG A 69 3.81 -7.15 21.55
CA ARG A 69 5.04 -6.56 20.98
C ARG A 69 5.30 -6.95 19.52
N GLN A 70 4.24 -6.98 18.74
CA GLN A 70 4.25 -7.37 17.32
C GLN A 70 4.22 -6.17 16.36
N VAL A 71 4.57 -4.99 16.83
CA VAL A 71 4.80 -3.81 16.00
C VAL A 71 6.28 -3.71 15.72
N PHE A 72 6.65 -3.82 14.46
CA PHE A 72 8.04 -3.84 14.02
C PHE A 72 8.38 -2.59 13.22
N GLN A 73 9.60 -2.14 13.35
CA GLN A 73 10.14 -1.05 12.56
C GLN A 73 10.89 -1.59 11.35
N THR A 74 10.71 -0.95 10.20
CA THR A 74 11.43 -1.25 8.97
C THR A 74 11.76 0.05 8.21
N SER A 75 12.33 -0.08 7.04
CA SER A 75 12.70 1.04 6.18
C SER A 75 12.31 0.76 4.72
N PHE A 76 12.61 1.68 3.82
CA PHE A 76 12.46 1.47 2.37
C PHE A 76 13.72 0.86 1.72
N SER A 77 14.63 0.26 2.49
CA SER A 77 15.83 -0.37 1.94
C SER A 77 15.50 -1.60 1.10
N GLU A 78 16.29 -1.84 0.07
CA GLU A 78 16.07 -2.95 -0.87
C GLU A 78 16.23 -4.33 -0.21
N ILE A 79 17.12 -4.47 0.76
CA ILE A 79 17.50 -5.78 1.33
C ILE A 79 16.63 -6.17 2.52
N LYS A 80 16.40 -5.25 3.46
CA LYS A 80 15.67 -5.50 4.71
C LYS A 80 14.48 -4.56 4.91
N GLY A 81 14.00 -3.95 3.85
CA GLY A 81 12.94 -2.97 3.90
C GLY A 81 11.54 -3.56 3.79
N LEU A 82 10.61 -2.66 3.54
CA LEU A 82 9.18 -2.96 3.42
C LEU A 82 8.89 -4.07 2.41
N GLY A 83 9.58 -4.09 1.27
CA GLY A 83 9.43 -5.14 0.27
C GLY A 83 9.70 -6.54 0.81
N ASN A 84 10.71 -6.68 1.67
CA ASN A 84 11.00 -7.97 2.32
C ASN A 84 9.90 -8.39 3.29
N VAL A 85 9.33 -7.45 4.05
CA VAL A 85 8.19 -7.68 4.95
C VAL A 85 6.98 -8.21 4.17
N ILE A 86 6.68 -7.59 3.03
CA ILE A 86 5.57 -8.01 2.18
C ILE A 86 5.80 -9.42 1.63
N ARG A 87 6.99 -9.71 1.12
CA ARG A 87 7.34 -11.05 0.62
C ARG A 87 7.27 -12.10 1.73
N GLN A 88 7.74 -11.78 2.92
CA GLN A 88 7.66 -12.65 4.10
C GLN A 88 6.20 -12.98 4.43
N LYS A 89 5.34 -11.97 4.45
CA LYS A 89 3.90 -12.14 4.68
C LYS A 89 3.23 -12.98 3.59
N GLN A 90 3.58 -12.76 2.34
CA GLN A 90 3.10 -13.56 1.21
C GLN A 90 3.54 -15.03 1.32
N ASN A 91 4.75 -15.30 1.75
CA ASN A 91 5.25 -16.66 1.97
C ASN A 91 4.54 -17.34 3.15
N GLU A 92 4.29 -16.61 4.22
CA GLU A 92 3.51 -17.09 5.35
C GLU A 92 2.09 -17.52 4.95
N LEU A 93 1.42 -16.73 4.10
CA LEU A 93 0.13 -17.09 3.54
C LEU A 93 0.22 -18.35 2.67
N ALA A 94 1.23 -18.45 1.82
CA ALA A 94 1.45 -19.62 0.98
C ALA A 94 1.66 -20.90 1.79
N GLN A 95 2.39 -20.84 2.91
CA GLN A 95 2.57 -21.96 3.83
C GLN A 95 1.27 -22.44 4.48
N ARG A 96 0.32 -21.51 4.64
CA ARG A 96 -1.03 -21.81 5.16
C ARG A 96 -2.03 -22.20 4.07
N ASN A 97 -1.57 -22.43 2.84
CA ASN A 97 -2.43 -22.71 1.67
C ASN A 97 -3.43 -21.57 1.35
N ILE A 98 -3.09 -20.36 1.68
CA ILE A 98 -3.87 -19.16 1.37
C ILE A 98 -3.24 -18.47 0.15
N ASP A 99 -4.07 -18.10 -0.83
CA ASP A 99 -3.59 -17.39 -2.02
C ASP A 99 -2.97 -16.04 -1.62
N LYS A 100 -1.76 -15.79 -2.09
CA LYS A 100 -1.05 -14.51 -1.90
C LYS A 100 -1.87 -13.29 -2.31
N LYS A 101 -2.77 -13.45 -3.27
CA LYS A 101 -3.69 -12.40 -3.74
C LYS A 101 -4.72 -11.98 -2.69
N GLN A 102 -4.89 -12.76 -1.64
CA GLN A 102 -5.80 -12.44 -0.53
C GLN A 102 -5.18 -11.54 0.52
N LEU A 103 -3.88 -11.26 0.41
CA LEU A 103 -3.21 -10.28 1.27
C LEU A 103 -3.83 -8.90 1.08
N VAL A 104 -4.23 -8.29 2.18
CA VAL A 104 -4.72 -6.91 2.22
C VAL A 104 -3.70 -6.07 2.96
N VAL A 105 -3.21 -5.03 2.32
CA VAL A 105 -2.26 -4.09 2.91
C VAL A 105 -2.94 -2.76 3.14
N LEU A 106 -2.85 -2.26 4.36
CA LEU A 106 -3.34 -0.95 4.76
C LEU A 106 -2.13 -0.01 4.90
N ILE A 107 -2.09 1.05 4.12
CA ILE A 107 -1.05 2.08 4.19
C ILE A 107 -1.64 3.29 4.92
N LYS A 108 -1.09 3.62 6.07
CA LYS A 108 -1.57 4.70 6.92
C LYS A 108 -0.48 5.76 7.10
N PRO A 109 -0.47 6.81 6.25
CA PRO A 109 0.47 7.90 6.40
C PRO A 109 0.16 8.73 7.63
N GLY A 110 1.17 9.04 8.42
CA GLY A 110 1.07 9.95 9.57
C GLY A 110 1.25 11.41 9.17
N ILE A 111 0.99 12.30 10.13
CA ILE A 111 1.10 13.77 9.94
C ILE A 111 2.54 14.16 9.52
N ASN A 112 3.53 13.44 10.02
CA ASN A 112 4.95 13.71 9.74
C ASN A 112 5.51 12.87 8.58
N SER A 113 4.68 12.09 7.89
CA SER A 113 5.12 11.36 6.70
C SER A 113 5.20 12.28 5.49
N SER A 114 6.18 12.06 4.63
CA SER A 114 6.29 12.80 3.38
C SER A 114 5.44 12.15 2.28
N TYR A 115 5.09 12.92 1.27
CA TYR A 115 4.46 12.38 0.07
C TYR A 115 5.31 11.30 -0.60
N LYS A 116 6.64 11.46 -0.55
CA LYS A 116 7.60 10.48 -1.04
C LYS A 116 7.45 9.14 -0.33
N ASP A 117 7.25 9.12 0.99
CA ASP A 117 7.05 7.88 1.75
C ASP A 117 5.81 7.10 1.28
N VAL A 118 4.73 7.81 0.97
CA VAL A 118 3.51 7.20 0.43
C VAL A 118 3.76 6.60 -0.95
N ILE A 119 4.45 7.32 -1.83
CA ILE A 119 4.79 6.84 -3.17
C ILE A 119 5.73 5.63 -3.09
N ASP A 120 6.74 5.67 -2.24
CA ASP A 120 7.65 4.54 -2.04
C ASP A 120 6.90 3.30 -1.53
N ALA A 121 5.94 3.47 -0.63
CA ALA A 121 5.09 2.38 -0.17
C ALA A 121 4.20 1.81 -1.29
N LEU A 122 3.60 2.67 -2.11
CA LEU A 122 2.81 2.24 -3.26
C LEU A 122 3.65 1.51 -4.31
N ASP A 123 4.87 1.97 -4.56
CA ASP A 123 5.81 1.30 -5.45
C ASP A 123 6.15 -0.12 -4.95
N GLU A 124 6.33 -0.29 -3.65
CA GLU A 124 6.54 -1.62 -3.06
C GLU A 124 5.34 -2.55 -3.25
N MET A 125 4.11 -2.01 -3.24
CA MET A 125 2.91 -2.79 -3.57
C MET A 125 2.96 -3.31 -5.00
N LEU A 126 3.36 -2.47 -5.95
CA LEU A 126 3.50 -2.84 -7.36
C LEU A 126 4.63 -3.85 -7.58
N ILE A 127 5.79 -3.63 -7.00
CA ILE A 127 6.98 -4.49 -7.12
C ILE A 127 6.68 -5.90 -6.60
N ASN A 128 5.98 -6.00 -5.47
CA ASN A 128 5.66 -7.28 -4.84
C ASN A 128 4.33 -7.89 -5.30
N GLY A 129 3.65 -7.27 -6.26
CA GLY A 129 2.41 -7.78 -6.83
C GLY A 129 1.24 -7.85 -5.86
N VAL A 130 1.19 -6.96 -4.89
CA VAL A 130 0.06 -6.84 -3.96
C VAL A 130 -1.17 -6.36 -4.73
N LYS A 131 -2.26 -7.13 -4.68
CA LYS A 131 -3.49 -6.85 -5.43
C LYS A 131 -4.51 -6.03 -4.65
N ARG A 132 -4.45 -6.10 -3.32
CA ARG A 132 -5.41 -5.46 -2.42
C ARG A 132 -4.67 -4.58 -1.44
N TYR A 133 -4.71 -3.28 -1.65
CA TYR A 133 -4.17 -2.32 -0.71
C TYR A 133 -5.06 -1.08 -0.65
N LEU A 134 -5.01 -0.40 0.47
CA LEU A 134 -5.83 0.78 0.77
C LEU A 134 -4.96 1.80 1.49
N VAL A 135 -5.11 3.06 1.14
CA VAL A 135 -4.55 4.19 1.90
C VAL A 135 -5.65 4.72 2.81
N ALA A 136 -5.38 4.78 4.10
CA ALA A 136 -6.33 5.23 5.11
C ALA A 136 -5.62 6.12 6.16
N ASP A 137 -6.41 6.84 6.96
CA ASP A 137 -5.87 7.65 8.04
C ASP A 137 -5.46 6.78 9.23
N GLN A 138 -4.50 7.26 10.02
CA GLN A 138 -4.10 6.62 11.26
C GLN A 138 -5.18 6.78 12.32
N GLU A 139 -5.40 5.72 13.09
CA GLU A 139 -6.29 5.73 14.23
C GLU A 139 -5.63 6.35 15.48
N ALA A 140 -6.43 6.75 16.46
CA ALA A 140 -5.92 7.38 17.68
C ALA A 140 -4.92 6.49 18.44
N SER A 141 -5.14 5.19 18.48
CA SER A 141 -4.23 4.20 19.08
C SER A 141 -2.87 4.17 18.39
N GLU A 142 -2.87 4.21 17.07
CA GLU A 142 -1.65 4.22 16.25
C GLU A 142 -0.86 5.52 16.43
N ILE A 143 -1.56 6.65 16.42
CA ILE A 143 -0.94 7.97 16.64
C ILE A 143 -0.31 8.06 18.03
N ASN A 144 -0.99 7.58 19.05
CA ASN A 144 -0.49 7.56 20.42
C ASN A 144 0.75 6.67 20.57
N TYR A 145 0.74 5.51 19.95
CA TYR A 145 1.89 4.60 19.93
C TYR A 145 3.12 5.24 19.29
N LEU A 146 2.96 5.88 18.13
CA LEU A 146 4.05 6.55 17.43
C LEU A 146 4.60 7.74 18.23
N LYS A 147 3.74 8.49 18.92
CA LYS A 147 4.16 9.55 19.84
C LYS A 147 5.02 9.00 20.99
N HIS A 148 4.61 7.91 21.60
CA HIS A 148 5.36 7.27 22.68
C HIS A 148 6.77 6.85 22.25
N ILE A 149 6.90 6.29 21.07
CA ILE A 149 8.21 5.91 20.52
C ILE A 149 9.07 7.14 20.23
N SER A 150 8.48 8.20 19.69
CA SER A 150 9.19 9.45 19.39
C SER A 150 9.72 10.17 20.62
N TYR A 151 9.06 10.01 21.76
CA TYR A 151 9.51 10.60 23.05
C TYR A 151 10.64 9.80 23.72
N ASN A 152 10.80 8.52 23.39
CA ASN A 152 11.81 7.64 24.01
C ASN A 152 13.13 7.59 23.21
N HIS A 153 13.25 8.39 22.21
CA HIS A 153 14.44 8.63 21.42
C HIS A 153 14.82 10.11 21.47
#